data_19d2925ab9b3ca11d177d9f96b0134d8
#
_entry.id   19d2925ab9b3ca11d177d9f96b0134d8
#
_cell.length_a   1.000
_cell.length_b   1.000
_cell.length_c   1.000
_cell.angle_alpha   90.00
_cell.angle_beta   90.00
_cell.angle_gamma   90.00
#
_symmetry.space_group_name_H-M   'P 1'
#
loop_
_entity.id
_entity.type
_entity.pdbx_description
1 polymer ?
#
loop_
_entity_poly.entity_id
_entity_poly.type
_entity_poly.pdbx_seq_one_letter_code
_entity_poly.pdbx_strand_id
1 'polypeptide(L)'
;MEGDFVLRSGKRSKYYLDKYLFETCPDILKALGKEFARHVSDDVTLIGGAELGGVALAAAAAMESGRNWVIIRNSKKGYGTGKMVEGVLKPGDVVLLVEDIATTGGQVLEAAKIITEAGATVKKIVCVIDRKQGAEENIVGAGYKFEAILTKNDLGIKDRL
;
A
#
# COMPACT_ATOMS: atom_id res chain seq x y z
N MET A 1 7.74 5.70 17.62
CA MET A 1 7.64 6.68 18.73
C MET A 1 6.76 6.07 19.80
N GLU A 2 7.22 6.03 21.06
CA GLU A 2 6.39 5.64 22.22
C GLU A 2 5.74 6.87 22.83
N GLY A 3 4.49 6.75 23.30
CA GLY A 3 3.70 7.85 23.85
C GLY A 3 2.21 7.51 23.91
N ASP A 4 1.39 8.51 24.19
CA ASP A 4 -0.08 8.38 24.22
C ASP A 4 -0.65 9.13 22.99
N PHE A 5 -1.02 8.38 21.95
CA PHE A 5 -1.46 8.92 20.67
C PHE A 5 -2.93 8.61 20.41
N VAL A 6 -3.66 9.59 19.87
CA VAL A 6 -5.01 9.37 19.35
C VAL A 6 -4.89 9.03 17.86
N LEU A 7 -5.31 7.82 17.47
CA LEU A 7 -5.30 7.36 16.09
C LEU A 7 -6.47 7.97 15.31
N ARG A 8 -6.41 7.94 13.98
CA ARG A 8 -7.50 8.39 13.08
C ARG A 8 -8.84 7.71 13.39
N SER A 9 -8.81 6.48 13.90
CA SER A 9 -9.99 5.73 14.35
C SER A 9 -10.60 6.24 15.67
N GLY A 10 -9.98 7.24 16.32
CA GLY A 10 -10.33 7.71 17.68
C GLY A 10 -9.78 6.82 18.81
N LYS A 11 -9.19 5.67 18.51
CA LYS A 11 -8.57 4.79 19.51
C LYS A 11 -7.25 5.38 20.01
N ARG A 12 -6.94 5.16 21.28
CA ARG A 12 -5.63 5.51 21.87
C ARG A 12 -4.62 4.40 21.58
N SER A 13 -3.38 4.79 21.31
CA SER A 13 -2.26 3.87 21.10
C SER A 13 -1.05 4.35 21.92
N LYS A 14 -0.33 3.42 22.50
CA LYS A 14 0.93 3.70 23.22
C LYS A 14 2.12 3.89 22.30
N TYR A 15 1.94 3.71 21.01
CA TYR A 15 2.94 3.97 19.99
C TYR A 15 2.32 4.60 18.74
N TYR A 16 3.13 5.37 18.05
CA TYR A 16 2.81 5.94 16.74
C TYR A 16 3.90 5.54 15.74
N LEU A 17 3.50 4.98 14.61
CA LEU A 17 4.37 4.72 13.47
C LEU A 17 4.25 5.89 12.51
N ASP A 18 5.25 6.77 12.53
CA ASP A 18 5.35 7.83 11.55
C ASP A 18 5.98 7.27 10.27
N LYS A 19 5.11 6.89 9.34
CA LYS A 19 5.48 6.29 8.07
C LYS A 19 6.30 7.24 7.19
N TYR A 20 6.07 8.53 7.30
CA TYR A 20 6.79 9.51 6.49
C TYR A 20 8.27 9.62 6.86
N LEU A 21 8.66 9.23 8.07
CA LEU A 21 10.08 9.17 8.45
C LEU A 21 10.86 8.15 7.62
N PHE A 22 10.26 7.02 7.23
CA PHE A 22 10.93 6.06 6.37
C PHE A 22 10.66 6.33 4.87
N GLU A 23 9.47 6.80 4.50
CA GLU A 23 9.13 7.12 3.10
C GLU A 23 9.93 8.30 2.54
N THR A 24 10.32 9.26 3.38
CA THR A 24 11.09 10.43 2.98
C THR A 24 12.60 10.27 3.16
N CYS A 25 13.07 9.12 3.67
CA CYS A 25 14.49 8.79 3.75
C CYS A 25 14.94 8.10 2.44
N PRO A 26 15.84 8.70 1.64
CA PRO A 26 16.19 8.19 0.32
C PRO A 26 16.73 6.76 0.33
N ASP A 27 17.58 6.43 1.30
CA ASP A 27 18.19 5.09 1.40
C ASP A 27 17.16 4.02 1.74
N ILE A 28 16.24 4.34 2.65
CA ILE A 28 15.17 3.43 3.03
C ILE A 28 14.18 3.27 1.87
N LEU A 29 13.77 4.37 1.24
CA LEU A 29 12.84 4.34 0.11
C LEU A 29 13.42 3.51 -1.05
N LYS A 30 14.72 3.66 -1.35
CA LYS A 30 15.41 2.85 -2.35
C LYS A 30 15.43 1.37 -1.98
N ALA A 31 15.71 1.03 -0.71
CA ALA A 31 15.68 -0.35 -0.24
C ALA A 31 14.27 -0.96 -0.35
N LEU A 32 13.23 -0.21 0.03
CA LEU A 32 11.83 -0.62 -0.12
C LEU A 32 11.44 -0.81 -1.59
N GLY A 33 11.89 0.07 -2.49
CA GLY A 33 11.70 -0.10 -3.93
C GLY A 33 12.21 -1.44 -4.44
N LYS A 34 13.42 -1.85 -4.01
CA LYS A 34 13.99 -3.16 -4.34
C LYS A 34 13.19 -4.32 -3.75
N GLU A 35 12.73 -4.20 -2.50
CA GLU A 35 11.89 -5.25 -1.89
C GLU A 35 10.56 -5.40 -2.64
N PHE A 36 9.87 -4.30 -2.97
CA PHE A 36 8.66 -4.36 -3.78
C PHE A 36 8.90 -4.94 -5.18
N ALA A 37 10.03 -4.60 -5.81
CA ALA A 37 10.37 -5.14 -7.13
C ALA A 37 10.50 -6.67 -7.15
N ARG A 38 10.86 -7.32 -6.05
CA ARG A 38 10.89 -8.78 -5.91
C ARG A 38 9.51 -9.44 -6.03
N HIS A 39 8.45 -8.68 -5.81
CA HIS A 39 7.07 -9.14 -5.96
C HIS A 39 6.51 -8.93 -7.37
N VAL A 40 7.28 -8.30 -8.26
CA VAL A 40 6.90 -8.07 -9.66
C VAL A 40 7.23 -9.32 -10.47
N SER A 41 6.23 -10.17 -10.71
CA SER A 41 6.33 -11.31 -11.63
C SER A 41 6.21 -10.84 -13.09
N ASP A 42 6.56 -11.69 -14.04
CA ASP A 42 6.61 -11.35 -15.47
C ASP A 42 5.25 -10.89 -16.01
N ASP A 43 4.15 -11.38 -15.45
CA ASP A 43 2.78 -11.02 -15.83
C ASP A 43 2.29 -9.70 -15.21
N VAL A 44 3.00 -9.13 -14.23
CA VAL A 44 2.67 -7.81 -13.69
C VAL A 44 3.03 -6.73 -14.71
N THR A 45 2.02 -5.99 -15.16
CA THR A 45 2.17 -4.93 -16.16
C THR A 45 2.31 -3.54 -15.53
N LEU A 46 1.83 -3.38 -14.28
CA LEU A 46 1.66 -2.07 -13.65
C LEU A 46 1.82 -2.15 -12.13
N ILE A 47 2.34 -1.08 -11.54
CA ILE A 47 2.39 -0.92 -10.08
C ILE A 47 1.37 0.12 -9.66
N GLY A 48 0.52 -0.19 -8.69
CA GLY A 48 -0.46 0.72 -8.10
C GLY A 48 -0.04 1.17 -6.71
N GLY A 49 -0.09 2.47 -6.44
CA GLY A 49 0.11 3.02 -5.09
C GLY A 49 -1.15 3.69 -4.58
N ALA A 50 -1.65 3.26 -3.41
CA ALA A 50 -2.79 3.91 -2.77
C ALA A 50 -2.37 5.25 -2.14
N GLU A 51 -3.15 6.29 -2.39
CA GLU A 51 -2.89 7.63 -1.84
C GLU A 51 -3.01 7.62 -0.30
N LEU A 52 -2.11 8.26 0.48
CA LEU A 52 -0.96 9.00 0.05
C LEU A 52 0.33 8.17 0.14
N GLY A 53 0.49 7.32 1.15
CA GLY A 53 1.74 6.64 1.49
C GLY A 53 2.22 5.65 0.41
N GLY A 54 1.30 4.97 -0.28
CA GLY A 54 1.66 4.06 -1.38
C GLY A 54 2.28 4.75 -2.61
N VAL A 55 2.17 6.09 -2.73
CA VAL A 55 2.61 6.83 -3.93
C VAL A 55 4.13 6.79 -4.10
N ALA A 56 4.88 7.16 -3.06
CA ALA A 56 6.35 7.14 -3.12
C ALA A 56 6.89 5.72 -3.28
N LEU A 57 6.24 4.75 -2.63
CA LEU A 57 6.60 3.34 -2.69
C LEU A 57 6.38 2.75 -4.09
N ALA A 58 5.24 3.08 -4.73
CA ALA A 58 4.95 2.66 -6.10
C ALA A 58 5.96 3.26 -7.10
N ALA A 59 6.32 4.52 -6.94
CA ALA A 59 7.34 5.17 -7.77
C ALA A 59 8.70 4.49 -7.60
N ALA A 60 9.12 4.20 -6.36
CA ALA A 60 10.38 3.52 -6.09
C ALA A 60 10.39 2.09 -6.67
N ALA A 61 9.31 1.33 -6.48
CA ALA A 61 9.17 0.00 -7.05
C ALA A 61 9.17 0.00 -8.59
N ALA A 62 8.54 1.01 -9.20
CA ALA A 62 8.50 1.20 -10.65
C ALA A 62 9.91 1.47 -11.22
N MET A 63 10.70 2.33 -10.56
CA MET A 63 12.08 2.60 -10.97
C MET A 63 12.96 1.36 -10.90
N GLU A 64 12.81 0.52 -9.88
CA GLU A 64 13.62 -0.69 -9.71
C GLU A 64 13.17 -1.83 -10.64
N SER A 65 11.88 -1.93 -10.96
CA SER A 65 11.34 -3.00 -11.81
C SER A 65 11.21 -2.66 -13.28
N GLY A 66 11.33 -1.38 -13.66
CA GLY A 66 11.10 -0.91 -15.02
C GLY A 66 9.64 -0.96 -15.46
N ARG A 67 8.68 -1.08 -14.54
CA ARG A 67 7.23 -1.08 -14.83
C ARG A 67 6.65 0.33 -14.76
N ASN A 68 5.60 0.58 -15.53
CA ASN A 68 4.79 1.77 -15.34
C ASN A 68 4.03 1.71 -14.00
N TRP A 69 3.55 2.85 -13.53
CA TRP A 69 2.82 2.91 -12.27
C TRP A 69 1.68 3.93 -12.30
N VAL A 70 0.75 3.78 -11.36
CA VAL A 70 -0.44 4.62 -11.21
C VAL A 70 -0.69 4.94 -9.75
N ILE A 71 -1.35 6.08 -9.51
CA ILE A 71 -1.83 6.50 -8.19
C ILE A 71 -3.32 6.17 -8.09
N ILE A 72 -3.70 5.47 -7.04
CA ILE A 72 -5.10 5.20 -6.71
C ILE A 72 -5.52 6.20 -5.63
N ARG A 73 -6.49 7.05 -5.95
CA ARG A 73 -6.93 8.13 -5.06
C ARG A 73 -7.95 7.65 -4.02
N ASN A 74 -7.92 8.28 -2.85
CA ASN A 74 -8.89 8.02 -1.78
C ASN A 74 -10.25 8.67 -2.02
N SER A 75 -10.31 9.69 -2.90
CA SER A 75 -11.53 10.43 -3.19
C SER A 75 -11.52 10.98 -4.61
N LYS A 76 -12.71 11.17 -5.17
CA LYS A 76 -12.88 11.82 -6.47
C LYS A 76 -12.42 13.28 -6.39
N LYS A 77 -11.76 13.75 -7.45
CA LYS A 77 -11.50 15.18 -7.60
C LYS A 77 -12.83 15.93 -7.74
N GLY A 78 -12.97 17.04 -7.03
CA GLY A 78 -14.09 17.97 -7.23
C GLY A 78 -13.98 18.82 -8.49
N TYR A 79 -12.90 18.64 -9.28
CA TYR A 79 -12.59 19.37 -10.50
C TYR A 79 -11.88 18.46 -11.53
N GLY A 80 -11.85 18.90 -12.79
CA GLY A 80 -11.19 18.15 -13.87
C GLY A 80 -12.00 16.90 -14.27
N THR A 81 -11.30 15.79 -14.47
CA THR A 81 -11.92 14.54 -14.99
C THR A 81 -12.63 13.71 -13.93
N GLY A 82 -12.54 14.06 -12.64
CA GLY A 82 -13.11 13.28 -11.53
C GLY A 82 -12.57 11.86 -11.38
N LYS A 83 -11.40 11.58 -11.99
CA LYS A 83 -10.80 10.24 -12.02
C LYS A 83 -10.32 9.81 -10.64
N MET A 84 -10.49 8.52 -10.35
CA MET A 84 -9.96 7.85 -9.17
C MET A 84 -8.54 7.29 -9.37
N VAL A 85 -8.04 7.27 -10.62
CA VAL A 85 -6.71 6.79 -10.98
C VAL A 85 -5.97 7.88 -11.73
N GLU A 86 -4.76 8.21 -11.30
CA GLU A 86 -3.82 9.06 -12.02
C GLU A 86 -2.77 8.19 -12.71
N GLY A 87 -2.48 8.51 -13.95
CA GLY A 87 -1.69 7.66 -14.85
C GLY A 87 -2.57 6.90 -15.83
N VAL A 88 -2.05 5.83 -16.40
CA VAL A 88 -2.74 5.03 -17.42
C VAL A 88 -2.99 3.63 -16.89
N LEU A 89 -4.24 3.34 -16.55
CA LEU A 89 -4.75 2.00 -16.22
C LEU A 89 -5.71 1.55 -17.33
N LYS A 90 -5.50 0.36 -17.85
CA LYS A 90 -6.30 -0.21 -18.95
C LYS A 90 -6.96 -1.52 -18.51
N PRO A 91 -8.11 -1.88 -19.09
CA PRO A 91 -8.65 -3.23 -18.96
C PRO A 91 -7.62 -4.26 -19.38
N GLY A 92 -7.48 -5.32 -18.58
CA GLY A 92 -6.50 -6.39 -18.79
C GLY A 92 -5.12 -6.14 -18.14
N ASP A 93 -4.86 -4.95 -17.58
CA ASP A 93 -3.65 -4.74 -16.79
C ASP A 93 -3.61 -5.65 -15.55
N VAL A 94 -2.42 -6.08 -15.19
CA VAL A 94 -2.14 -6.88 -13.98
C VAL A 94 -1.32 -6.02 -13.02
N VAL A 95 -1.90 -5.70 -11.87
CA VAL A 95 -1.37 -4.71 -10.95
C VAL A 95 -0.78 -5.34 -9.69
N LEU A 96 0.47 -4.99 -9.36
CA LEU A 96 0.98 -5.12 -8.01
C LEU A 96 0.56 -3.88 -7.23
N LEU A 97 -0.31 -4.03 -6.22
CA LEU A 97 -0.77 -2.92 -5.39
C LEU A 97 0.08 -2.81 -4.14
N VAL A 98 0.67 -1.63 -3.91
CA VAL A 98 1.56 -1.38 -2.77
C VAL A 98 0.94 -0.40 -1.78
N GLU A 99 1.22 -0.63 -0.50
CA GLU A 99 0.71 0.15 0.63
C GLU A 99 1.83 0.38 1.65
N ASP A 100 1.75 1.42 2.43
CA ASP A 100 2.71 1.72 3.49
C ASP A 100 2.45 0.87 4.74
N ILE A 101 1.34 1.08 5.41
CA ILE A 101 0.97 0.41 6.66
C ILE A 101 -0.43 -0.18 6.55
N ALA A 102 -0.54 -1.49 6.70
CA ALA A 102 -1.81 -2.17 6.80
C ALA A 102 -2.25 -2.30 8.27
N THR A 103 -3.45 -1.82 8.58
CA THR A 103 -4.12 -2.01 9.87
C THR A 103 -5.23 -3.05 9.74
N THR A 104 -6.37 -2.64 9.23
CA THR A 104 -7.50 -3.51 8.87
C THR A 104 -7.55 -3.82 7.37
N GLY A 105 -6.73 -3.17 6.56
CA GLY A 105 -6.72 -3.35 5.11
C GLY A 105 -7.82 -2.61 4.36
N GLY A 106 -8.71 -1.86 5.05
CA GLY A 106 -9.86 -1.23 4.42
C GLY A 106 -9.50 -0.27 3.28
N GLN A 107 -8.49 0.58 3.48
CA GLN A 107 -8.07 1.56 2.46
C GLN A 107 -7.51 0.89 1.20
N VAL A 108 -6.66 -0.11 1.37
CA VAL A 108 -6.05 -0.82 0.23
C VAL A 108 -7.09 -1.70 -0.49
N LEU A 109 -8.10 -2.21 0.21
CA LEU A 109 -9.22 -2.93 -0.40
C LEU A 109 -10.09 -2.01 -1.27
N GLU A 110 -10.33 -0.77 -0.84
CA GLU A 110 -11.02 0.22 -1.70
C GLU A 110 -10.17 0.54 -2.95
N ALA A 111 -8.85 0.66 -2.81
CA ALA A 111 -7.96 0.85 -3.95
C ALA A 111 -7.99 -0.36 -4.90
N ALA A 112 -7.99 -1.58 -4.38
CA ALA A 112 -8.10 -2.81 -5.16
C ALA A 112 -9.44 -2.87 -5.93
N LYS A 113 -10.54 -2.45 -5.31
CA LYS A 113 -11.86 -2.36 -5.95
C LYS A 113 -11.85 -1.38 -7.12
N ILE A 114 -11.26 -0.19 -6.97
CA ILE A 114 -11.14 0.79 -8.05
C ILE A 114 -10.39 0.20 -9.26
N ILE A 115 -9.31 -0.54 -9.00
CA ILE A 115 -8.53 -1.23 -10.06
C ILE A 115 -9.39 -2.27 -10.77
N THR A 116 -10.13 -3.09 -10.04
CA THR A 116 -10.95 -4.15 -10.62
C THR A 116 -12.18 -3.60 -11.38
N GLU A 117 -12.79 -2.54 -10.89
CA GLU A 117 -13.87 -1.83 -11.58
C GLU A 117 -13.42 -1.19 -12.91
N ALA A 118 -12.11 -0.86 -13.02
CA ALA A 118 -11.51 -0.40 -14.26
C ALA A 118 -11.19 -1.54 -15.27
N GLY A 119 -11.49 -2.80 -14.92
CA GLY A 119 -11.26 -3.99 -15.77
C GLY A 119 -9.83 -4.54 -15.67
N ALA A 120 -9.04 -4.09 -14.71
CA ALA A 120 -7.71 -4.62 -14.40
C ALA A 120 -7.78 -5.66 -13.28
N THR A 121 -6.68 -6.40 -13.06
CA THR A 121 -6.57 -7.44 -12.04
C THR A 121 -5.53 -7.06 -11.00
N VAL A 122 -5.85 -7.19 -9.73
CA VAL A 122 -4.86 -7.06 -8.64
C VAL A 122 -4.20 -8.44 -8.43
N LYS A 123 -2.94 -8.55 -8.80
CA LYS A 123 -2.14 -9.78 -8.67
C LYS A 123 -1.84 -10.12 -7.22
N LYS A 124 -1.41 -9.11 -6.50
CA LYS A 124 -1.02 -9.19 -5.09
C LYS A 124 -1.08 -7.79 -4.47
N ILE A 125 -1.35 -7.74 -3.19
CA ILE A 125 -1.21 -6.56 -2.34
C ILE A 125 0.00 -6.77 -1.45
N VAL A 126 0.93 -5.81 -1.43
CA VAL A 126 2.12 -5.86 -0.58
C VAL A 126 2.20 -4.57 0.23
N CYS A 127 2.38 -4.67 1.55
CA CYS A 127 2.62 -3.50 2.40
C CYS A 127 4.00 -3.52 3.02
N VAL A 128 4.48 -2.34 3.45
CA VAL A 128 5.74 -2.26 4.20
C VAL A 128 5.56 -2.87 5.58
N ILE A 129 4.53 -2.46 6.33
CA ILE A 129 4.32 -2.90 7.71
C ILE A 129 2.89 -3.38 7.90
N ASP A 130 2.73 -4.65 8.29
CA ASP A 130 1.46 -5.15 8.82
C ASP A 130 1.42 -4.96 10.34
N ARG A 131 0.45 -4.18 10.81
CA ARG A 131 0.21 -3.94 12.24
C ARG A 131 -0.47 -5.10 12.96
N LYS A 132 -0.80 -6.19 12.24
CA LYS A 132 -1.51 -7.37 12.78
C LYS A 132 -2.83 -6.97 13.48
N GLN A 133 -3.63 -6.19 12.80
CA GLN A 133 -4.95 -5.70 13.27
C GLN A 133 -6.09 -6.15 12.34
N GLY A 134 -5.92 -7.29 11.67
CA GLY A 134 -6.93 -7.92 10.81
C GLY A 134 -6.76 -7.64 9.31
N ALA A 135 -5.66 -7.01 8.86
CA ALA A 135 -5.46 -6.71 7.44
C ALA A 135 -5.34 -7.98 6.60
N GLU A 136 -4.54 -8.93 7.04
CA GLU A 136 -4.32 -10.19 6.31
C GLU A 136 -5.63 -10.96 6.13
N GLU A 137 -6.40 -11.14 7.21
CA GLU A 137 -7.68 -11.84 7.20
C GLU A 137 -8.68 -11.17 6.27
N ASN A 138 -8.77 -9.84 6.32
CA ASN A 138 -9.73 -9.08 5.51
C ASN A 138 -9.33 -9.08 4.02
N ILE A 139 -8.04 -8.92 3.71
CA ILE A 139 -7.55 -8.88 2.33
C ILE A 139 -7.66 -10.27 1.67
N VAL A 140 -7.24 -11.31 2.38
CA VAL A 140 -7.35 -12.69 1.90
C VAL A 140 -8.81 -13.12 1.81
N GLY A 141 -9.65 -12.74 2.80
CA GLY A 141 -11.09 -12.97 2.77
C GLY A 141 -11.81 -12.30 1.59
N ALA A 142 -11.28 -11.17 1.10
CA ALA A 142 -11.75 -10.50 -0.11
C ALA A 142 -11.23 -11.12 -1.42
N GLY A 143 -10.41 -12.19 -1.35
CA GLY A 143 -9.92 -12.94 -2.50
C GLY A 143 -8.58 -12.45 -3.06
N TYR A 144 -7.88 -11.56 -2.38
CA TYR A 144 -6.57 -11.07 -2.81
C TYR A 144 -5.43 -11.80 -2.10
N LYS A 145 -4.29 -11.93 -2.78
CA LYS A 145 -3.03 -12.33 -2.14
C LYS A 145 -2.46 -11.15 -1.39
N PHE A 146 -2.01 -11.39 -0.16
CA PHE A 146 -1.40 -10.38 0.69
C PHE A 146 -0.03 -10.81 1.21
N GLU A 147 0.88 -9.86 1.32
CA GLU A 147 2.20 -10.04 1.91
C GLU A 147 2.66 -8.74 2.55
N ALA A 148 3.38 -8.84 3.65
CA ALA A 148 4.01 -7.72 4.33
C ALA A 148 5.53 -7.90 4.33
N ILE A 149 6.27 -6.82 4.06
CA ILE A 149 7.74 -6.83 4.14
C ILE A 149 8.16 -6.99 5.62
N LEU A 150 7.47 -6.30 6.51
CA LEU A 150 7.67 -6.35 7.95
C LEU A 150 6.32 -6.43 8.66
N THR A 151 6.36 -6.95 9.89
CA THR A 151 5.24 -6.87 10.83
C THR A 151 5.59 -5.96 12.00
N LYS A 152 4.61 -5.53 12.79
CA LYS A 152 4.87 -4.79 14.03
C LYS A 152 5.82 -5.55 14.98
N ASN A 153 5.78 -6.89 14.93
CA ASN A 153 6.61 -7.74 15.81
C ASN A 153 8.09 -7.65 15.43
N ASP A 154 8.41 -7.56 14.12
CA ASP A 154 9.78 -7.38 13.62
C ASP A 154 10.38 -6.05 14.08
N LEU A 155 9.53 -5.06 14.35
CA LEU A 155 9.91 -3.76 14.89
C LEU A 155 9.99 -3.75 16.44
N GLY A 156 9.82 -4.89 17.09
CA GLY A 156 9.82 -5.00 18.57
C GLY A 156 8.60 -4.37 19.25
N ILE A 157 7.57 -4.01 18.49
CA ILE A 157 6.34 -3.41 19.02
C ILE A 157 5.46 -4.51 19.59
N LYS A 158 5.35 -4.56 20.91
CA LYS A 158 4.48 -5.51 21.62
C LYS A 158 3.15 -4.86 21.94
N ASP A 159 2.04 -5.62 21.81
CA ASP A 159 0.77 -5.21 22.39
C ASP A 159 0.95 -5.25 23.92
N ARG A 160 1.04 -4.09 24.54
CA ARG A 160 0.89 -4.02 25.99
C ARG A 160 -0.61 -4.11 26.28
N LEU A 161 -1.00 -5.21 26.92
CA LEU A 161 -2.34 -5.42 27.49
C LEU A 161 -2.72 -4.26 28.41
#